data_4f963d9bbf5ff4b11f10f137141baba7
#
_entry.id   4f963d9bbf5ff4b11f10f137141baba7
#
_cell.length_a   1.000
_cell.length_b   1.000
_cell.length_c   1.000
_cell.angle_alpha   90.00
_cell.angle_beta   90.00
_cell.angle_gamma   90.00
#
_symmetry.space_group_name_H-M   'P 1'
#
loop_
_entity.id
_entity.type
_entity.pdbx_description
1 polymer ?
#
loop_
_entity_poly.entity_id
_entity_poly.type
_entity_poly.pdbx_seq_one_letter_code
_entity_poly.pdbx_strand_id
1 'polypeptide(L)'
;GARGGMIAPDQTTFDFLEGRLHAPKGEAWNKAVAYWKTLKTDADAVFDAELNINAADIEPMITYGTNPGMGIGISKHIPNANQVEGGEETYKKSLAYMGFEENDVMIGKPIDYVFLGSCTNGRIEDFRAFTEIVKGRKKADNVTAWLVPGSHVVEAQIKEEGLLDILTEAGFVLR
;
A
#
# COMPACT_ATOMS: atom_id res chain seq x y z
N GLY A 1 -2.29 1.92 -15.43
CA GLY A 1 -2.41 2.97 -16.41
C GLY A 1 -3.82 3.38 -16.78
N ALA A 2 -4.86 2.94 -16.05
CA ALA A 2 -6.23 3.38 -16.29
C ALA A 2 -6.38 4.89 -16.04
N ARG A 3 -7.15 5.57 -16.90
CA ARG A 3 -7.40 7.01 -16.77
C ARG A 3 -8.42 7.37 -15.71
N GLY A 4 -9.16 6.42 -15.21
CA GLY A 4 -10.16 6.59 -14.18
C GLY A 4 -10.50 5.24 -13.57
N GLY A 5 -11.10 5.27 -12.39
CA GLY A 5 -11.62 4.10 -11.71
C GLY A 5 -12.87 4.49 -10.93
N MET A 6 -13.86 3.62 -10.94
CA MET A 6 -15.08 3.81 -10.16
C MET A 6 -15.30 2.56 -9.32
N ILE A 7 -15.48 2.76 -8.03
CA ILE A 7 -15.71 1.69 -7.05
C ILE A 7 -16.96 2.04 -6.26
N ALA A 8 -17.94 1.14 -6.25
CA ALA A 8 -19.13 1.33 -5.43
C ALA A 8 -18.74 1.35 -3.94
N PRO A 9 -19.27 2.29 -3.14
CA PRO A 9 -19.02 2.30 -1.71
C PRO A 9 -19.64 1.08 -1.02
N ASP A 10 -18.88 0.47 -0.16
CA ASP A 10 -19.24 -0.70 0.63
C ASP A 10 -19.30 -0.37 2.14
N GLN A 11 -19.51 -1.38 2.97
CA GLN A 11 -19.55 -1.19 4.42
C GLN A 11 -18.21 -0.68 4.98
N THR A 12 -17.08 -1.12 4.45
CA THR A 12 -15.75 -0.62 4.85
C THR A 12 -15.63 0.88 4.60
N THR A 13 -16.18 1.37 3.48
CA THR A 13 -16.22 2.79 3.16
C THR A 13 -17.07 3.57 4.17
N PHE A 14 -18.22 3.03 4.55
CA PHE A 14 -19.09 3.68 5.54
C PHE A 14 -18.45 3.71 6.92
N ASP A 15 -17.90 2.60 7.38
CA ASP A 15 -17.21 2.50 8.68
C ASP A 15 -16.01 3.46 8.74
N PHE A 16 -15.28 3.61 7.63
CA PHE A 16 -14.17 4.55 7.55
C PHE A 16 -14.61 6.01 7.65
N LEU A 17 -15.75 6.37 7.08
CA LEU A 17 -16.25 7.75 7.05
C LEU A 17 -17.01 8.14 8.33
N GLU A 18 -17.61 7.18 9.02
CA GLU A 18 -18.44 7.45 10.20
C GLU A 18 -17.63 8.17 11.28
N GLY A 19 -18.20 9.23 11.81
CA GLY A 19 -17.57 10.03 12.87
C GLY A 19 -16.44 10.96 12.42
N ARG A 20 -15.99 10.93 11.14
CA ARG A 20 -14.98 11.83 10.64
C ARG A 20 -15.43 13.30 10.68
N LEU A 21 -14.45 14.22 10.82
CA LEU A 21 -14.69 15.64 11.02
C LEU A 21 -15.63 16.26 9.97
N HIS A 22 -15.42 15.90 8.71
CA HIS A 22 -16.18 16.44 7.57
C HIS A 22 -17.29 15.51 7.05
N ALA A 23 -17.48 14.35 7.68
CA ALA A 23 -18.56 13.46 7.31
C ALA A 23 -19.93 14.01 7.78
N PRO A 24 -21.01 13.71 7.06
CA PRO A 24 -22.37 14.00 7.54
C PRO A 24 -22.61 13.40 8.92
N LYS A 25 -23.49 14.01 9.72
CA LYS A 25 -23.78 13.55 11.09
C LYS A 25 -25.29 13.38 11.30
N GLY A 26 -25.66 12.49 12.23
CA GLY A 26 -27.05 12.25 12.63
C GLY A 26 -27.93 11.85 11.44
N GLU A 27 -29.08 12.51 11.26
CA GLU A 27 -30.01 12.19 10.18
C GLU A 27 -29.40 12.39 8.77
N ALA A 28 -28.52 13.37 8.62
CA ALA A 28 -27.81 13.60 7.35
C ALA A 28 -26.88 12.41 6.99
N TRP A 29 -26.26 11.77 7.98
CA TRP A 29 -25.49 10.55 7.79
C TRP A 29 -26.37 9.40 7.28
N ASN A 30 -27.50 9.17 7.91
CA ASN A 30 -28.42 8.10 7.51
C ASN A 30 -28.92 8.29 6.07
N LYS A 31 -29.26 9.52 5.69
CA LYS A 31 -29.64 9.86 4.30
C LYS A 31 -28.48 9.65 3.31
N ALA A 32 -27.27 10.05 3.69
CA ALA A 32 -26.08 9.86 2.85
C ALA A 32 -25.79 8.37 2.62
N VAL A 33 -25.77 7.56 3.68
CA VAL A 33 -25.55 6.11 3.57
C VAL A 33 -26.64 5.43 2.74
N ALA A 34 -27.92 5.83 2.92
CA ALA A 34 -29.02 5.31 2.11
C ALA A 34 -28.81 5.62 0.61
N TYR A 35 -28.39 6.84 0.30
CA TYR A 35 -28.05 7.22 -1.08
C TYR A 35 -26.82 6.48 -1.62
N TRP A 36 -25.74 6.41 -0.85
CA TRP A 36 -24.51 5.74 -1.29
C TRP A 36 -24.71 4.25 -1.57
N LYS A 37 -25.60 3.59 -0.85
CA LYS A 37 -25.98 2.20 -1.12
C LYS A 37 -26.66 1.99 -2.47
N THR A 38 -27.18 3.05 -3.09
CA THR A 38 -27.75 2.98 -4.44
C THR A 38 -26.69 3.08 -5.55
N LEU A 39 -25.46 3.49 -5.23
CA LEU A 39 -24.39 3.71 -6.18
C LEU A 39 -23.67 2.40 -6.59
N LYS A 40 -24.41 1.32 -6.69
CA LYS A 40 -23.92 0.03 -7.19
C LYS A 40 -24.03 0.01 -8.71
N THR A 41 -23.19 -0.82 -9.32
CA THR A 41 -23.31 -1.16 -10.75
C THR A 41 -24.71 -1.74 -11.01
N ASP A 42 -25.33 -1.34 -12.11
CA ASP A 42 -26.63 -1.87 -12.52
C ASP A 42 -26.55 -3.38 -12.78
N ALA A 43 -27.63 -4.10 -12.44
CA ALA A 43 -27.63 -5.56 -12.53
C ALA A 43 -27.53 -6.09 -13.97
N ASP A 44 -27.89 -5.26 -14.96
CA ASP A 44 -27.86 -5.54 -16.39
C ASP A 44 -26.68 -4.86 -17.10
N ALA A 45 -25.70 -4.33 -16.35
CA ALA A 45 -24.50 -3.73 -16.92
C ALA A 45 -23.74 -4.74 -17.77
N VAL A 46 -23.29 -4.31 -18.95
CA VAL A 46 -22.48 -5.11 -19.86
C VAL A 46 -21.08 -4.50 -19.92
N PHE A 47 -20.07 -5.33 -19.67
CA PHE A 47 -18.67 -4.92 -19.67
C PHE A 47 -17.94 -5.46 -20.89
N ASP A 48 -17.00 -4.70 -21.44
CA ASP A 48 -16.13 -5.14 -22.53
C ASP A 48 -15.17 -6.27 -22.08
N ALA A 49 -14.76 -6.24 -20.82
CA ALA A 49 -13.93 -7.28 -20.22
C ALA A 49 -14.17 -7.37 -18.71
N GLU A 50 -14.09 -8.55 -18.17
CA GLU A 50 -14.20 -8.80 -16.73
C GLU A 50 -12.98 -9.57 -16.23
N LEU A 51 -12.46 -9.17 -15.07
CA LEU A 51 -11.37 -9.85 -14.38
C LEU A 51 -11.77 -10.12 -12.94
N ASN A 52 -11.79 -11.39 -12.57
CA ASN A 52 -12.05 -11.82 -11.19
C ASN A 52 -10.74 -12.25 -10.53
N ILE A 53 -10.40 -11.60 -9.42
CA ILE A 53 -9.20 -11.89 -8.64
C ILE A 53 -9.61 -12.26 -7.22
N ASN A 54 -9.17 -13.42 -6.74
CA ASN A 54 -9.32 -13.77 -5.35
C ASN A 54 -8.21 -13.09 -4.54
N ALA A 55 -8.57 -12.22 -3.61
CA ALA A 55 -7.60 -11.49 -2.79
C ALA A 55 -6.66 -12.40 -1.98
N ALA A 56 -7.10 -13.62 -1.63
CA ALA A 56 -6.27 -14.58 -0.92
C ALA A 56 -5.11 -15.14 -1.78
N ASP A 57 -5.20 -15.02 -3.09
CA ASP A 57 -4.17 -15.49 -4.02
C ASP A 57 -3.09 -14.42 -4.29
N ILE A 58 -3.28 -13.20 -3.74
CA ILE A 58 -2.33 -12.10 -3.88
C ILE A 58 -1.32 -12.16 -2.73
N GLU A 59 -0.09 -12.56 -3.04
CA GLU A 59 1.01 -12.47 -2.09
C GLU A 59 1.53 -11.01 -1.95
N PRO A 60 2.29 -10.67 -0.90
CA PRO A 60 2.96 -9.38 -0.81
C PRO A 60 3.79 -9.10 -2.06
N MET A 61 3.61 -7.91 -2.64
CA MET A 61 4.23 -7.51 -3.90
C MET A 61 5.38 -6.54 -3.66
N ILE A 62 6.40 -6.64 -4.50
CA ILE A 62 7.56 -5.74 -4.51
C ILE A 62 7.86 -5.30 -5.95
N THR A 63 8.31 -4.06 -6.11
CA THR A 63 8.84 -3.57 -7.39
C THR A 63 10.35 -3.76 -7.43
N TYR A 64 10.86 -4.24 -8.56
CA TYR A 64 12.29 -4.49 -8.80
C TYR A 64 12.87 -3.57 -9.88
N GLY A 65 12.10 -2.61 -10.36
CA GLY A 65 12.50 -1.74 -11.46
C GLY A 65 12.01 -0.29 -11.29
N THR A 66 11.99 0.44 -12.40
CA THR A 66 11.77 1.90 -12.43
C THR A 66 10.32 2.30 -12.70
N ASN A 67 9.41 1.37 -12.84
CA ASN A 67 7.98 1.64 -13.04
C ASN A 67 7.10 0.58 -12.36
N PRO A 68 5.80 0.88 -12.09
CA PRO A 68 4.89 -0.03 -11.40
C PRO A 68 4.63 -1.37 -12.11
N GLY A 69 4.84 -1.44 -13.43
CA GLY A 69 4.73 -2.68 -14.20
C GLY A 69 5.86 -3.67 -13.91
N MET A 70 6.95 -3.21 -13.29
CA MET A 70 8.08 -4.04 -12.87
C MET A 70 7.88 -4.53 -11.43
N GLY A 71 6.72 -5.13 -11.15
CA GLY A 71 6.35 -5.69 -9.86
C GLY A 71 6.26 -7.21 -9.91
N ILE A 72 6.65 -7.87 -8.81
CA ILE A 72 6.55 -9.32 -8.62
C ILE A 72 6.06 -9.64 -7.21
N GLY A 73 5.54 -10.83 -7.01
CA GLY A 73 5.36 -11.38 -5.67
C GLY A 73 6.71 -11.53 -4.96
N ILE A 74 6.74 -11.26 -3.67
CA ILE A 74 8.00 -11.24 -2.88
C ILE A 74 8.75 -12.58 -2.92
N SER A 75 8.03 -13.69 -3.11
CA SER A 75 8.61 -15.04 -3.21
C SER A 75 9.17 -15.37 -4.60
N LYS A 76 8.92 -14.53 -5.60
CA LYS A 76 9.28 -14.79 -6.99
C LYS A 76 10.69 -14.29 -7.33
N HIS A 77 11.19 -14.81 -8.45
CA HIS A 77 12.42 -14.32 -9.06
C HIS A 77 12.13 -13.16 -10.03
N ILE A 78 13.08 -12.26 -10.16
CA ILE A 78 13.05 -11.23 -11.22
C ILE A 78 12.99 -11.95 -12.58
N PRO A 79 12.00 -11.66 -13.44
CA PRO A 79 11.83 -12.38 -14.70
C PRO A 79 12.97 -12.14 -15.66
N ASN A 80 13.14 -13.02 -16.67
CA ASN A 80 14.06 -12.79 -17.76
C ASN A 80 13.50 -11.76 -18.75
N ALA A 81 14.37 -11.07 -19.49
CA ALA A 81 13.99 -10.03 -20.44
C ALA A 81 12.96 -10.49 -21.49
N ASN A 82 12.98 -11.76 -21.88
CA ASN A 82 12.02 -12.33 -22.84
C ASN A 82 10.62 -12.60 -22.26
N GLN A 83 10.43 -12.41 -20.95
CA GLN A 83 9.18 -12.63 -20.24
C GLN A 83 8.45 -11.31 -19.92
N VAL A 84 9.04 -10.17 -20.24
CA VAL A 84 8.51 -8.85 -19.92
C VAL A 84 8.14 -8.06 -21.17
N GLU A 85 7.12 -7.22 -21.05
CA GLU A 85 6.74 -6.27 -22.08
C GLU A 85 7.58 -5.00 -21.99
N GLY A 86 7.71 -4.26 -23.10
CA GLY A 86 8.36 -2.93 -23.10
C GLY A 86 9.78 -2.89 -23.66
N GLY A 87 10.30 -4.03 -24.13
CA GLY A 87 11.58 -4.14 -24.84
C GLY A 87 12.77 -4.45 -23.93
N GLU A 88 13.59 -5.38 -24.39
CA GLU A 88 14.73 -5.95 -23.66
C GLU A 88 15.77 -4.90 -23.24
N GLU A 89 16.06 -3.93 -24.10
CA GLU A 89 17.06 -2.91 -23.79
C GLU A 89 16.61 -2.00 -22.64
N THR A 90 15.36 -1.56 -22.64
CA THR A 90 14.77 -0.74 -21.57
C THR A 90 14.74 -1.52 -20.26
N TYR A 91 14.37 -2.79 -20.33
CA TYR A 91 14.34 -3.68 -19.19
C TYR A 91 15.73 -3.82 -18.54
N LYS A 92 16.74 -4.16 -19.33
CA LYS A 92 18.12 -4.29 -18.84
C LYS A 92 18.69 -3.00 -18.25
N LYS A 93 18.37 -1.83 -18.86
CA LYS A 93 18.73 -0.52 -18.28
C LYS A 93 18.09 -0.30 -16.92
N SER A 94 16.82 -0.68 -16.74
CA SER A 94 16.12 -0.57 -15.46
C SER A 94 16.76 -1.45 -14.39
N LEU A 95 17.07 -2.71 -14.70
CA LEU A 95 17.75 -3.61 -13.76
C LEU A 95 19.14 -3.09 -13.37
N ALA A 96 19.93 -2.65 -14.34
CA ALA A 96 21.25 -2.08 -14.09
C ALA A 96 21.18 -0.83 -13.20
N TYR A 97 20.16 0.03 -13.41
CA TYR A 97 19.92 1.21 -12.55
C TYR A 97 19.59 0.82 -11.11
N MET A 98 18.80 -0.23 -10.92
CA MET A 98 18.41 -0.74 -9.60
C MET A 98 19.47 -1.64 -8.95
N GLY A 99 20.51 -2.05 -9.68
CA GLY A 99 21.54 -2.94 -9.19
C GLY A 99 21.09 -4.40 -9.06
N PHE A 100 20.17 -4.83 -9.93
CA PHE A 100 19.65 -6.20 -9.98
C PHE A 100 20.00 -6.89 -11.28
N GLU A 101 19.90 -8.22 -11.25
CA GLU A 101 20.09 -9.09 -12.42
C GLU A 101 18.82 -9.96 -12.64
N GLU A 102 18.72 -10.51 -13.86
CA GLU A 102 17.68 -11.49 -14.17
C GLU A 102 17.79 -12.71 -13.23
N ASN A 103 16.66 -13.27 -12.82
CA ASN A 103 16.54 -14.36 -11.86
C ASN A 103 16.98 -14.06 -10.41
N ASP A 104 17.32 -12.84 -10.09
CA ASP A 104 17.56 -12.44 -8.71
C ASP A 104 16.31 -12.67 -7.83
N VAL A 105 16.54 -12.97 -6.55
CA VAL A 105 15.51 -13.00 -5.52
C VAL A 105 15.60 -11.74 -4.66
N MET A 106 14.44 -11.20 -4.28
CA MET A 106 14.40 -9.98 -3.46
C MET A 106 14.62 -10.27 -1.98
N ILE A 107 14.17 -11.43 -1.49
CA ILE A 107 14.35 -11.83 -0.10
C ILE A 107 15.85 -12.01 0.20
N GLY A 108 16.31 -11.35 1.28
CA GLY A 108 17.72 -11.40 1.71
C GLY A 108 18.63 -10.34 1.06
N LYS A 109 18.14 -9.54 0.13
CA LYS A 109 18.90 -8.38 -0.36
C LYS A 109 19.11 -7.38 0.77
N PRO A 110 20.31 -6.83 0.95
CA PRO A 110 20.56 -5.80 1.96
C PRO A 110 19.79 -4.51 1.62
N ILE A 111 19.37 -3.80 2.65
CA ILE A 111 18.70 -2.50 2.53
C ILE A 111 19.40 -1.48 3.42
N ASP A 112 19.42 -0.22 3.02
CA ASP A 112 20.00 0.90 3.77
C ASP A 112 18.92 1.82 4.33
N TYR A 113 17.76 1.89 3.67
CA TYR A 113 16.66 2.77 4.03
C TYR A 113 15.34 2.01 4.10
N VAL A 114 14.54 2.34 5.13
CA VAL A 114 13.13 1.98 5.24
C VAL A 114 12.31 3.27 5.29
N PHE A 115 11.34 3.36 4.41
CA PHE A 115 10.37 4.45 4.39
C PHE A 115 8.98 3.86 4.58
N LEU A 116 8.42 3.98 5.79
CA LEU A 116 7.08 3.51 6.10
C LEU A 116 6.08 4.65 6.00
N GLY A 117 5.13 4.52 5.11
CA GLY A 117 4.07 5.48 4.95
C GLY A 117 3.95 6.03 3.54
N SER A 118 3.77 7.29 3.40
CA SER A 118 3.45 8.09 2.22
C SER A 118 1.95 8.37 2.07
N CYS A 119 1.53 8.93 0.93
CA CYS A 119 0.14 9.34 0.68
C CYS A 119 -0.85 8.16 0.64
N THR A 120 -0.43 6.97 0.22
CA THR A 120 -1.32 5.81 0.04
C THR A 120 -1.24 4.83 1.21
N ASN A 121 -0.04 4.47 1.63
CA ASN A 121 0.22 3.46 2.68
C ASN A 121 0.66 4.12 4.01
N GLY A 122 0.18 5.32 4.28
CA GLY A 122 0.43 6.07 5.50
C GLY A 122 -0.83 6.24 6.35
N ARG A 123 -1.73 5.26 6.35
CA ARG A 123 -2.96 5.26 7.17
C ARG A 123 -2.68 4.69 8.55
N ILE A 124 -3.57 4.93 9.49
CA ILE A 124 -3.41 4.43 10.87
C ILE A 124 -3.36 2.89 10.91
N GLU A 125 -4.12 2.23 10.05
CA GLU A 125 -4.17 0.77 9.95
C GLU A 125 -2.80 0.19 9.54
N ASP A 126 -2.08 0.86 8.65
CA ASP A 126 -0.74 0.46 8.22
C ASP A 126 0.25 0.55 9.39
N PHE A 127 0.19 1.63 10.17
CA PHE A 127 1.04 1.81 11.35
C PHE A 127 0.71 0.81 12.45
N ARG A 128 -0.57 0.51 12.69
CA ARG A 128 -0.98 -0.52 13.65
C ARG A 128 -0.42 -1.89 13.26
N ALA A 129 -0.63 -2.31 12.00
CA ALA A 129 -0.14 -3.60 11.50
C ALA A 129 1.40 -3.68 11.56
N PHE A 130 2.09 -2.62 11.18
CA PHE A 130 3.55 -2.59 11.22
C PHE A 130 4.10 -2.61 12.65
N THR A 131 3.47 -1.89 13.57
CA THR A 131 3.87 -1.85 14.98
C THR A 131 3.85 -3.26 15.60
N GLU A 132 2.85 -4.08 15.29
CA GLU A 132 2.81 -5.48 15.79
C GLU A 132 4.00 -6.31 15.29
N ILE A 133 4.51 -6.02 14.08
CA ILE A 133 5.68 -6.71 13.52
C ILE A 133 6.97 -6.32 14.25
N VAL A 134 7.15 -5.03 14.55
CA VAL A 134 8.41 -4.50 15.08
C VAL A 134 8.46 -4.41 16.60
N LYS A 135 7.35 -4.57 17.29
CA LYS A 135 7.25 -4.54 18.75
C LYS A 135 8.26 -5.48 19.41
N GLY A 136 9.08 -4.94 20.31
CA GLY A 136 10.15 -5.67 20.98
C GLY A 136 11.35 -6.02 20.10
N ARG A 137 11.42 -5.49 18.89
CA ARG A 137 12.56 -5.66 17.96
C ARG A 137 13.25 -4.32 17.71
N LYS A 138 14.43 -4.38 17.13
CA LYS A 138 15.17 -3.19 16.68
C LYS A 138 15.56 -3.34 15.22
N LYS A 139 15.54 -2.22 14.48
CA LYS A 139 16.14 -2.17 13.15
C LYS A 139 17.63 -2.47 13.23
N ALA A 140 18.23 -2.93 12.14
CA ALA A 140 19.69 -3.06 12.05
C ALA A 140 20.36 -1.66 12.12
N ASP A 141 21.56 -1.58 12.71
CA ASP A 141 22.24 -0.30 12.95
C ASP A 141 22.59 0.45 11.66
N ASN A 142 22.89 -0.28 10.60
CA ASN A 142 23.17 0.28 9.27
C ASN A 142 21.93 0.78 8.53
N VAL A 143 20.71 0.54 9.00
CA VAL A 143 19.48 0.94 8.31
C VAL A 143 18.97 2.27 8.86
N THR A 144 18.68 3.20 7.98
CA THR A 144 17.93 4.42 8.31
C THR A 144 16.43 4.17 8.09
N ALA A 145 15.60 4.42 9.10
CA ALA A 145 14.18 4.10 9.04
C ALA A 145 13.31 5.31 9.38
N TRP A 146 12.41 5.67 8.47
CA TRP A 146 11.51 6.81 8.61
C TRP A 146 10.05 6.39 8.63
N LEU A 147 9.27 7.13 9.45
CA LEU A 147 7.81 7.07 9.49
C LEU A 147 7.26 8.34 8.84
N VAL A 148 6.43 8.19 7.84
CA VAL A 148 5.82 9.31 7.12
C VAL A 148 4.30 9.13 7.06
N PRO A 149 3.56 9.61 8.09
CA PRO A 149 2.11 9.53 8.11
C PRO A 149 1.48 10.26 6.92
N GLY A 150 0.40 9.72 6.38
CA GLY A 150 -0.30 10.28 5.23
C GLY A 150 -1.04 11.60 5.53
N SER A 151 -1.16 11.99 6.81
CA SER A 151 -1.77 13.25 7.25
C SER A 151 -1.44 13.55 8.71
N HIS A 152 -1.61 14.80 9.11
CA HIS A 152 -1.52 15.21 10.52
C HIS A 152 -2.52 14.50 11.43
N VAL A 153 -3.69 14.10 10.90
CA VAL A 153 -4.68 13.31 11.67
C VAL A 153 -4.10 11.94 12.01
N VAL A 154 -3.49 11.26 11.06
CA VAL A 154 -2.83 9.97 11.31
C VAL A 154 -1.64 10.14 12.25
N GLU A 155 -0.85 11.20 12.10
CA GLU A 155 0.25 11.50 13.03
C GLU A 155 -0.26 11.66 14.46
N ALA A 156 -1.36 12.39 14.68
CA ALA A 156 -1.96 12.52 16.00
C ALA A 156 -2.42 11.16 16.53
N GLN A 157 -3.10 10.34 15.71
CA GLN A 157 -3.55 9.00 16.11
C GLN A 157 -2.40 8.07 16.50
N ILE A 158 -1.29 8.08 15.77
CA ILE A 158 -0.09 7.29 16.09
C ILE A 158 0.44 7.65 17.50
N LYS A 159 0.40 8.94 17.86
CA LYS A 159 0.81 9.43 19.19
C LYS A 159 -0.20 9.04 20.27
N GLU A 160 -1.47 9.28 20.02
CA GLU A 160 -2.57 8.98 20.97
C GLU A 160 -2.68 7.48 21.30
N GLU A 161 -2.44 6.63 20.32
CA GLU A 161 -2.47 5.17 20.49
C GLU A 161 -1.15 4.59 21.05
N GLY A 162 -0.14 5.42 21.31
CA GLY A 162 1.16 4.99 21.84
C GLY A 162 2.01 4.19 20.83
N LEU A 163 1.62 4.18 19.56
CA LEU A 163 2.37 3.47 18.53
C LEU A 163 3.72 4.13 18.25
N LEU A 164 3.80 5.47 18.36
CA LEU A 164 5.03 6.21 18.11
C LEU A 164 6.15 5.79 19.07
N ASP A 165 5.84 5.53 20.34
CA ASP A 165 6.84 5.13 21.32
C ASP A 165 7.45 3.77 20.96
N ILE A 166 6.60 2.80 20.59
CA ILE A 166 7.03 1.46 20.16
C ILE A 166 7.90 1.54 18.89
N LEU A 167 7.47 2.33 17.91
CA LEU A 167 8.19 2.51 16.66
C LEU A 167 9.53 3.23 16.86
N THR A 168 9.56 4.23 17.75
CA THR A 168 10.80 4.94 18.12
C THR A 168 11.76 4.03 18.87
N GLU A 169 11.25 3.20 19.78
CA GLU A 169 12.07 2.18 20.47
C GLU A 169 12.66 1.16 19.47
N ALA A 170 11.90 0.81 18.43
CA ALA A 170 12.39 -0.03 17.33
C ALA A 170 13.43 0.68 16.43
N GLY A 171 13.66 1.97 16.61
CA GLY A 171 14.67 2.76 15.90
C GLY A 171 14.15 3.53 14.69
N PHE A 172 12.84 3.72 14.57
CA PHE A 172 12.21 4.53 13.52
C PHE A 172 12.12 6.00 13.93
N VAL A 173 12.22 6.89 12.95
CA VAL A 173 12.16 8.35 13.15
C VAL A 173 10.98 8.93 12.39
N LEU A 174 10.13 9.68 13.10
CA LEU A 174 9.00 10.41 12.49
C LEU A 174 9.53 11.59 11.65
N ARG A 175 8.97 11.76 10.44
CA ARG A 175 9.33 12.79 9.48
C ARG A 175 8.09 13.51 8.95
#